data_b620aded4d49e2866a5cc2e7460ae3dc
#
_entry.id   b620aded4d49e2866a5cc2e7460ae3dc
#
_cell.length_a   1.000
_cell.length_b   1.000
_cell.length_c   1.000
_cell.angle_alpha   90.00
_cell.angle_beta   90.00
_cell.angle_gamma   90.00
#
_symmetry.space_group_name_H-M   'P 1'
#
loop_
_entity.id
_entity.type
_entity.pdbx_description
1 polymer ?
#
loop_
_entity_poly.entity_id
_entity_poly.type
_entity_poly.pdbx_seq_one_letter_code
_entity_poly.pdbx_strand_id
1 'polypeptide(L)'
;METKLQLENSKCTLDDKIKNMRYAGIMVDDIVDSFNGISLSFWTQGCPFHCKGCHNPQTWDPSGGLPIPEDIDEFIKEKLHSNGIIRNFSILGGEPLYDDNVKLVRHLVELVSKFSPSSKIYLWTGYKIEDLIDRAVHEQEFD
;
A
#
# COMPACT_ATOMS: atom_id res chain seq x y z
N MET A 1 -22.41 -25.41 -1.45
CA MET A 1 -21.22 -25.47 -2.31
C MET A 1 -21.02 -24.20 -3.10
N GLU A 2 -21.99 -23.79 -3.89
CA GLU A 2 -21.90 -22.56 -4.65
C GLU A 2 -21.75 -21.33 -3.75
N THR A 3 -22.49 -21.28 -2.65
CA THR A 3 -22.41 -20.19 -1.70
C THR A 3 -21.00 -20.07 -1.10
N LYS A 4 -20.39 -21.23 -0.82
CA LYS A 4 -19.04 -21.25 -0.28
C LYS A 4 -18.03 -20.77 -1.31
N LEU A 5 -18.18 -21.16 -2.56
CA LEU A 5 -17.34 -20.69 -3.65
C LEU A 5 -17.47 -19.19 -3.86
N GLN A 6 -18.69 -18.68 -3.77
CA GLN A 6 -18.93 -17.25 -3.89
C GLN A 6 -18.28 -16.47 -2.74
N LEU A 7 -18.34 -17.02 -1.53
CA LEU A 7 -17.68 -16.41 -0.38
C LEU A 7 -16.16 -16.42 -0.54
N GLU A 8 -15.60 -17.54 -1.01
CA GLU A 8 -14.19 -17.63 -1.27
C GLU A 8 -13.76 -16.66 -2.36
N ASN A 9 -14.53 -16.54 -3.43
CA ASN A 9 -14.27 -15.57 -4.48
C ASN A 9 -14.33 -14.14 -3.95
N SER A 10 -15.30 -13.81 -3.11
CA SER A 10 -15.41 -12.49 -2.56
C SER A 10 -14.28 -12.16 -1.59
N LYS A 11 -13.73 -13.17 -0.89
CA LYS A 11 -12.56 -12.99 -0.03
C LYS A 11 -11.29 -12.81 -0.83
N CYS A 12 -11.19 -13.51 -1.95
CA CYS A 12 -10.00 -13.50 -2.80
C CYS A 12 -10.06 -12.47 -3.91
N THR A 13 -11.20 -11.79 -4.07
CA THR A 13 -11.34 -10.81 -5.12
C THR A 13 -10.69 -9.50 -4.76
N LEU A 14 -9.41 -9.45 -4.95
CA LEU A 14 -8.78 -8.18 -5.22
C LEU A 14 -9.36 -7.66 -6.53
N ASP A 15 -9.56 -6.36 -6.62
CA ASP A 15 -9.87 -5.71 -7.89
C ASP A 15 -8.87 -6.22 -8.95
N ASP A 16 -9.35 -6.57 -10.13
CA ASP A 16 -8.49 -7.10 -11.20
C ASP A 16 -7.31 -6.17 -11.51
N LYS A 17 -7.50 -4.87 -11.35
CA LYS A 17 -6.42 -3.90 -11.54
C LYS A 17 -5.34 -4.05 -10.48
N ILE A 18 -5.73 -4.34 -9.25
CA ILE A 18 -4.77 -4.55 -8.15
C ILE A 18 -4.01 -5.86 -8.33
N LYS A 19 -4.68 -6.91 -8.79
CA LYS A 19 -4.03 -8.21 -9.04
C LYS A 19 -2.84 -8.12 -9.98
N ASN A 20 -2.88 -7.19 -10.92
CA ASN A 20 -1.83 -7.00 -11.91
C ASN A 20 -0.78 -6.00 -11.47
N MET A 21 -0.92 -5.42 -10.30
CA MET A 21 0.06 -4.47 -9.77
C MET A 21 1.25 -5.18 -9.15
N ARG A 22 2.31 -4.43 -8.97
CA ARG A 22 3.56 -4.94 -8.41
C ARG A 22 3.94 -4.10 -7.19
N TYR A 23 4.79 -4.66 -6.36
CA TYR A 23 5.28 -3.99 -5.16
C TYR A 23 6.76 -4.32 -4.95
N ALA A 24 7.46 -3.51 -4.15
CA ALA A 24 8.89 -3.70 -3.93
C ALA A 24 9.18 -4.63 -2.76
N GLY A 25 8.37 -4.60 -1.72
CA GLY A 25 8.56 -5.48 -0.57
C GLY A 25 7.72 -5.11 0.63
N ILE A 26 7.80 -5.93 1.66
CA ILE A 26 7.13 -5.72 2.94
C ILE A 26 8.12 -6.02 4.06
N MET A 27 8.12 -5.19 5.10
CA MET A 27 8.90 -5.43 6.32
C MET A 27 7.94 -5.41 7.52
N VAL A 28 7.89 -6.50 8.28
CA VAL A 28 6.88 -6.68 9.34
C VAL A 28 7.19 -5.84 10.58
N ASP A 29 8.43 -5.75 10.99
CA ASP A 29 8.82 -5.05 12.21
C ASP A 29 9.80 -3.93 11.88
N ASP A 30 9.30 -2.89 11.21
CA ASP A 30 10.09 -1.75 10.80
C ASP A 30 10.04 -0.68 11.90
N ILE A 31 11.19 -0.32 12.43
CA ILE A 31 11.31 0.74 13.43
C ILE A 31 11.87 2.02 12.85
N VAL A 32 12.37 1.98 11.62
CA VAL A 32 13.03 3.12 10.96
C VAL A 32 12.01 4.02 10.29
N ASP A 33 11.07 3.43 9.58
CA ASP A 33 10.10 4.16 8.75
C ASP A 33 8.78 4.38 9.49
N SER A 34 8.88 4.70 10.77
CA SER A 34 7.74 4.98 11.62
C SER A 34 8.10 6.12 12.56
N PHE A 35 7.19 7.06 12.75
CA PHE A 35 7.41 8.13 13.72
C PHE A 35 7.34 7.63 15.15
N ASN A 36 6.54 6.63 15.40
CA ASN A 36 6.29 6.16 16.75
C ASN A 36 5.91 4.68 16.72
N GLY A 37 6.64 3.88 17.49
CA GLY A 37 6.36 2.47 17.60
C GLY A 37 6.90 1.66 16.44
N ILE A 38 6.28 0.51 16.21
CA ILE A 38 6.69 -0.45 15.20
C ILE A 38 5.67 -0.44 14.07
N SER A 39 6.14 -0.49 12.83
CA SER A 39 5.30 -0.49 11.64
C SER A 39 5.41 -1.80 10.86
N LEU A 40 4.31 -2.17 10.26
CA LEU A 40 4.30 -3.02 9.08
C LEU A 40 4.48 -2.08 7.89
N SER A 41 5.58 -2.21 7.18
CA SER A 41 5.93 -1.28 6.09
C SER A 41 5.77 -1.94 4.74
N PHE A 42 5.15 -1.23 3.83
CA PHE A 42 4.86 -1.69 2.47
C PHE A 42 5.53 -0.74 1.47
N TRP A 43 6.39 -1.30 0.63
CA TRP A 43 7.09 -0.54 -0.41
C TRP A 43 6.40 -0.72 -1.76
N THR A 44 5.94 0.38 -2.32
CA THR A 44 5.35 0.39 -3.67
C THR A 44 6.43 0.32 -4.74
N GLN A 45 6.06 -0.06 -5.95
CA GLN A 45 6.93 -0.13 -7.10
C GLN A 45 6.47 0.91 -8.14
N GLY A 46 7.41 1.65 -8.70
CA GLY A 46 7.14 2.71 -9.64
C GLY A 46 7.31 4.08 -9.03
N CYS A 47 8.14 4.92 -9.64
CA CYS A 47 8.39 6.28 -9.18
C CYS A 47 8.75 7.17 -10.37
N PRO A 48 8.00 8.27 -10.62
CA PRO A 48 8.29 9.17 -11.73
C PRO A 48 9.42 10.16 -11.43
N PHE A 49 9.82 10.30 -10.16
CA PHE A 49 10.73 11.36 -9.75
C PHE A 49 12.20 11.05 -10.05
N HIS A 50 12.63 9.80 -9.92
CA HIS A 50 14.02 9.37 -10.12
C HIS A 50 15.00 10.31 -9.40
N CYS A 51 14.78 10.55 -8.12
CA CYS A 51 15.55 11.50 -7.35
C CYS A 51 17.04 11.14 -7.31
N LYS A 52 17.90 12.14 -7.51
CA LYS A 52 19.34 11.95 -7.39
C LYS A 52 19.66 11.58 -5.94
N GLY A 53 20.42 10.50 -5.76
CA GLY A 53 20.76 10.01 -4.43
C GLY A 53 19.65 9.20 -3.78
N CYS A 54 18.64 8.77 -4.52
CA CYS A 54 17.58 7.92 -4.00
C CYS A 54 18.17 6.62 -3.42
N HIS A 55 17.69 6.22 -2.23
CA HIS A 55 18.14 5.00 -1.57
C HIS A 55 17.61 3.73 -2.21
N ASN A 56 16.51 3.83 -2.98
CA ASN A 56 15.82 2.68 -3.54
C ASN A 56 15.56 2.82 -5.04
N PRO A 57 16.61 3.00 -5.87
CA PRO A 57 16.40 3.17 -7.32
C PRO A 57 15.77 1.96 -8.00
N GLN A 58 15.87 0.80 -7.38
CA GLN A 58 15.22 -0.42 -7.89
C GLN A 58 13.69 -0.32 -7.87
N THR A 59 13.12 0.65 -7.16
CA THR A 59 11.67 0.88 -7.12
C THR A 59 11.15 1.80 -8.21
N TRP A 60 12.02 2.32 -9.08
CA TRP A 60 11.62 3.30 -10.10
C TRP A 60 10.79 2.69 -11.23
N ASP A 61 11.16 1.49 -11.68
CA ASP A 61 10.52 0.84 -12.82
C ASP A 61 9.19 0.19 -12.40
N PRO A 62 8.04 0.64 -12.92
CA PRO A 62 6.75 0.05 -12.55
C PRO A 62 6.62 -1.43 -12.90
N SER A 63 7.42 -1.92 -13.85
CA SER A 63 7.40 -3.34 -14.23
C SER A 63 8.35 -4.19 -13.38
N GLY A 64 9.13 -3.56 -12.49
CA GLY A 64 10.02 -4.26 -11.59
C GLY A 64 9.32 -4.77 -10.34
N GLY A 65 10.11 -5.20 -9.37
CA GLY A 65 9.58 -5.68 -8.09
C GLY A 65 8.92 -7.05 -8.21
N LEU A 66 7.93 -7.27 -7.35
CA LEU A 66 7.22 -8.55 -7.22
C LEU A 66 5.74 -8.37 -7.53
N PRO A 67 5.07 -9.40 -8.06
CA PRO A 67 3.62 -9.35 -8.22
C PRO A 67 2.93 -9.36 -6.85
N ILE A 68 1.79 -8.66 -6.75
CA ILE A 68 1.00 -8.64 -5.52
C ILE A 68 0.44 -10.05 -5.26
N PRO A 69 0.69 -10.64 -4.08
CA PRO A 69 0.11 -11.94 -3.73
C PRO A 69 -1.41 -11.85 -3.63
N GLU A 70 -2.09 -12.93 -4.00
CA GLU A 70 -3.56 -12.98 -3.91
C GLU A 70 -4.05 -12.86 -2.47
N ASP A 71 -3.26 -13.33 -1.51
CA ASP A 71 -3.56 -13.31 -0.09
C ASP A 71 -2.99 -12.10 0.64
N ILE A 72 -2.67 -11.03 -0.08
CA ILE A 72 -2.03 -9.85 0.52
C ILE A 72 -2.86 -9.27 1.67
N ASP A 73 -4.17 -9.24 1.54
CA ASP A 73 -5.05 -8.69 2.57
C ASP A 73 -4.98 -9.51 3.85
N GLU A 74 -5.03 -10.82 3.72
CA GLU A 74 -4.95 -11.72 4.87
C GLU A 74 -3.58 -11.65 5.54
N PHE A 75 -2.53 -11.56 4.73
CA PHE A 75 -1.17 -11.42 5.23
C PHE A 75 -1.03 -10.14 6.06
N ILE A 76 -1.53 -9.01 5.54
CA ILE A 76 -1.44 -7.72 6.24
C ILE A 76 -2.22 -7.76 7.55
N LYS A 77 -3.45 -8.30 7.53
CA LYS A 77 -4.25 -8.42 8.74
C LYS A 77 -3.56 -9.26 9.82
N GLU A 78 -3.02 -10.40 9.41
CA GLU A 78 -2.31 -11.28 10.34
C GLU A 78 -1.11 -10.58 10.98
N LYS A 79 -0.29 -9.94 10.14
CA LYS A 79 0.96 -9.34 10.61
C LYS A 79 0.76 -8.06 11.41
N LEU A 80 -0.31 -7.32 11.17
CA LEU A 80 -0.59 -6.11 11.94
C LEU A 80 -0.73 -6.40 13.43
N HIS A 81 -1.32 -7.53 13.79
CA HIS A 81 -1.61 -7.91 15.17
C HIS A 81 -0.84 -9.13 15.66
N SER A 82 0.15 -9.60 14.93
CA SER A 82 0.88 -10.81 15.35
C SER A 82 1.64 -10.58 16.65
N ASN A 83 1.75 -11.64 17.45
CA ASN A 83 2.45 -11.64 18.73
C ASN A 83 1.87 -10.64 19.74
N GLY A 84 0.60 -10.28 19.62
CA GLY A 84 -0.06 -9.36 20.55
C GLY A 84 0.39 -7.91 20.40
N ILE A 85 1.10 -7.59 19.34
CA ILE A 85 1.57 -6.23 19.08
C ILE A 85 0.67 -5.59 18.02
N ILE A 86 0.17 -4.40 18.30
CA ILE A 86 -0.58 -3.62 17.32
C ILE A 86 0.42 -2.72 16.59
N ARG A 87 0.66 -3.02 15.32
CA ARG A 87 1.61 -2.28 14.51
C ARG A 87 0.92 -1.15 13.77
N ASN A 88 1.64 -0.09 13.53
CA ASN A 88 1.24 0.95 12.58
C ASN A 88 1.49 0.45 11.16
N PHE A 89 1.01 1.18 10.16
CA PHE A 89 1.19 0.81 8.77
C PHE A 89 1.87 1.96 8.03
N SER A 90 3.00 1.66 7.41
CA SER A 90 3.78 2.65 6.66
C SER A 90 3.80 2.30 5.18
N ILE A 91 3.58 3.28 4.33
CA ILE A 91 3.58 3.12 2.88
C ILE A 91 4.69 3.97 2.29
N LEU A 92 5.63 3.30 1.65
CA LEU A 92 6.83 3.92 1.10
C LEU A 92 7.13 3.32 -0.27
N GLY A 93 8.36 3.40 -0.66
CA GLY A 93 8.91 2.67 -1.78
C GLY A 93 9.37 3.57 -2.87
N GLY A 94 8.88 3.32 -4.08
CA GLY A 94 8.87 4.25 -5.17
C GLY A 94 8.03 5.46 -4.80
N GLU A 95 6.94 5.68 -5.51
CA GLU A 95 6.03 6.78 -5.16
C GLU A 95 4.63 6.22 -4.91
N PRO A 96 4.16 6.16 -3.63
CA PRO A 96 2.83 5.62 -3.34
C PRO A 96 1.70 6.34 -4.04
N LEU A 97 1.83 7.64 -4.29
CA LEU A 97 0.77 8.44 -4.90
C LEU A 97 0.94 8.59 -6.42
N TYR A 98 1.89 7.85 -7.01
CA TYR A 98 1.99 7.73 -8.46
C TYR A 98 0.69 7.12 -9.02
N ASP A 99 0.25 7.60 -10.17
CA ASP A 99 -1.06 7.20 -10.73
C ASP A 99 -1.26 5.69 -10.78
N ASP A 100 -0.22 4.95 -11.12
CA ASP A 100 -0.29 3.50 -11.19
C ASP A 100 -0.40 2.83 -9.81
N ASN A 101 -0.04 3.53 -8.74
CA ASN A 101 -0.02 2.99 -7.37
C ASN A 101 -1.20 3.45 -6.51
N VAL A 102 -1.85 4.54 -6.87
CA VAL A 102 -2.90 5.16 -6.03
C VAL A 102 -4.00 4.17 -5.68
N LYS A 103 -4.41 3.35 -6.63
CA LYS A 103 -5.50 2.41 -6.42
C LYS A 103 -5.13 1.35 -5.38
N LEU A 104 -3.91 0.84 -5.47
CA LEU A 104 -3.39 -0.12 -4.48
C LEU A 104 -3.29 0.54 -3.10
N VAL A 105 -2.74 1.74 -3.04
CA VAL A 105 -2.58 2.47 -1.79
C VAL A 105 -3.94 2.73 -1.13
N ARG A 106 -4.94 3.15 -1.91
CA ARG A 106 -6.30 3.35 -1.42
C ARG A 106 -6.87 2.06 -0.83
N HIS A 107 -6.69 0.95 -1.53
CA HIS A 107 -7.14 -0.35 -1.06
C HIS A 107 -6.51 -0.70 0.29
N LEU A 108 -5.19 -0.53 0.41
CA LEU A 108 -4.45 -0.85 1.63
C LEU A 108 -4.85 0.06 2.80
N VAL A 109 -5.04 1.35 2.55
CA VAL A 109 -5.47 2.29 3.58
C VAL A 109 -6.86 1.93 4.10
N GLU A 110 -7.79 1.60 3.20
CA GLU A 110 -9.13 1.17 3.61
C GLU A 110 -9.08 -0.12 4.41
N LEU A 111 -8.29 -1.08 3.99
CA LEU A 111 -8.12 -2.36 4.67
C LEU A 111 -7.64 -2.15 6.11
N VAL A 112 -6.55 -1.39 6.27
CA VAL A 112 -5.96 -1.16 7.57
C VAL A 112 -6.88 -0.34 8.47
N SER A 113 -7.51 0.69 7.92
CA SER A 113 -8.42 1.56 8.69
C SER A 113 -9.62 0.80 9.23
N LYS A 114 -10.14 -0.15 8.46
CA LYS A 114 -11.29 -0.96 8.88
C LYS A 114 -10.89 -2.07 9.85
N PHE A 115 -9.78 -2.73 9.56
CA PHE A 115 -9.34 -3.89 10.36
C PHE A 115 -8.70 -3.47 11.67
N SER A 116 -7.90 -2.42 11.67
CA SER A 116 -7.12 -1.98 12.82
C SER A 116 -7.24 -0.46 13.01
N PRO A 117 -8.39 0.02 13.53
CA PRO A 117 -8.60 1.47 13.70
C PRO A 117 -7.60 2.15 14.62
N SER A 118 -6.95 1.41 15.51
CA SER A 118 -5.94 1.96 16.41
C SER A 118 -4.56 2.08 15.76
N SER A 119 -4.35 1.46 14.61
CA SER A 119 -3.10 1.59 13.87
C SER A 119 -3.04 2.93 13.16
N LYS A 120 -1.93 3.64 13.30
CA LYS A 120 -1.70 4.86 12.54
C LYS A 120 -1.15 4.50 11.17
N ILE A 121 -1.48 5.30 10.18
CA ILE A 121 -1.02 5.09 8.81
C ILE A 121 -0.11 6.25 8.44
N TYR A 122 1.09 5.92 8.02
CA TYR A 122 2.09 6.88 7.56
C TYR A 122 2.33 6.67 6.08
N LEU A 123 2.52 7.77 5.36
CA LEU A 123 2.75 7.72 3.92
C LEU A 123 3.86 8.70 3.55
N TRP A 124 4.87 8.20 2.86
CA TRP A 124 5.98 9.00 2.37
C TRP A 124 5.78 9.26 0.88
N THR A 125 5.71 10.53 0.50
CA THR A 125 5.50 10.93 -0.89
C THR A 125 6.44 12.07 -1.25
N GLY A 126 6.86 12.07 -2.52
CA GLY A 126 7.63 13.18 -3.10
C GLY A 126 6.74 14.28 -3.68
N TYR A 127 5.43 14.06 -3.79
CA TYR A 127 4.52 15.09 -4.27
C TYR A 127 4.35 16.20 -3.25
N LYS A 128 4.16 17.42 -3.74
CA LYS A 128 3.82 18.56 -2.89
C LYS A 128 2.34 18.50 -2.53
N ILE A 129 2.00 19.05 -1.37
CA ILE A 129 0.61 19.03 -0.91
C ILE A 129 -0.32 19.80 -1.87
N GLU A 130 0.18 20.86 -2.49
CA GLU A 130 -0.58 21.63 -3.48
C GLU A 130 -0.99 20.77 -4.67
N ASP A 131 -0.06 19.95 -5.16
CA ASP A 131 -0.31 19.04 -6.27
C ASP A 131 -1.35 17.98 -5.89
N LEU A 132 -1.31 17.50 -4.67
CA LEU A 132 -2.26 16.50 -4.18
C LEU A 132 -3.66 17.08 -4.04
N ILE A 133 -3.76 18.32 -3.59
CA ILE A 133 -5.05 19.03 -3.50
C ILE A 133 -5.65 19.19 -4.89
N ASP A 134 -4.86 19.64 -5.86
CA ASP A 134 -5.33 19.81 -7.24
C ASP A 134 -5.84 18.49 -7.82
N ARG A 135 -5.12 17.41 -7.60
CA ARG A 135 -5.53 16.08 -8.07
C ARG A 135 -6.86 15.66 -7.44
N ALA A 136 -7.01 15.87 -6.13
CA ALA A 136 -8.24 15.50 -5.43
C ALA A 136 -9.45 16.28 -5.98
N VAL A 137 -9.28 17.57 -6.27
CA VAL A 137 -10.34 18.38 -6.87
C VAL A 137 -10.72 17.84 -8.25
N HIS A 138 -9.74 17.55 -9.09
CA HIS A 138 -10.00 17.01 -10.43
C HIS A 138 -10.69 15.65 -10.39
N GLU A 139 -10.28 14.78 -9.48
CA GLU A 139 -10.90 13.47 -9.31
C GLU A 139 -12.37 13.61 -8.91
N GLN A 140 -12.70 14.56 -8.05
CA GLN A 140 -14.08 14.81 -7.65
C GLN A 140 -14.94 15.30 -8.80
N GLU A 141 -14.38 16.04 -9.74
CA GLU A 141 -15.12 16.52 -10.91
C GLU A 141 -15.53 15.37 -11.84
N PHE A 142 -14.79 14.28 -11.83
CA PHE A 142 -15.04 13.14 -12.72
C PHE A 142 -15.84 12.03 -12.06
N ASP A 143 -16.03 12.09 -10.78
CA ASP A 143 -16.86 11.12 -10.05
C ASP A 143 -18.30 11.59 -10.03
#